data_b08efe378c997554036dcbcd17804375
#
_entry.id   b08efe378c997554036dcbcd17804375
#
_cell.length_a   1.000
_cell.length_b   1.000
_cell.length_c   1.000
_cell.angle_alpha   90.00
_cell.angle_beta   90.00
_cell.angle_gamma   90.00
#
_symmetry.space_group_name_H-M   'P 1'
#
loop_
_entity.id
_entity.type
_entity.pdbx_description
1 polymer ?
#
loop_
_entity_poly.entity_id
_entity_poly.type
_entity_poly.pdbx_seq_one_letter_code
_entity_poly.pdbx_strand_id
1 'polypeptide(L)'
;MVENDTSSVEYQLSTSTGPFSIPFYFIENGHIVAELYTQNGDDFNKTTLTIDVDYYLNGAGDKNGGQLTLLSAHSGATLLIYRDPDATQLTSYLATGKFPATSHERALDKLTMLIQKFGWWWDSLALKKPNIFANYYDALNNRIRNLRDPSLAQDAATKSYVDSSDIDLQQQITSNFNRSLRVPDSYISQLPSAQDRAWKGLGFDGAGQPKLQDPAGTGLWGYVPAIGSFEQGSLLTQRFEVLLWESTDEYWRWDGVMPKVVLPGSTPATAGGTGKGKWIDVTDATLRSNLGSGEGLLYIGSVPTIAHLSTISPAVAGQRIQVTEFDYGYIVGGGNFIVQHAVDFIADGGKVVASGIAGLVFVREEYYTSRIVRPEWYGCRGRGASIPDTIPFANMLASLNDGDYIKLRANSVHYNHFPNNSQVSDGWVITADNITLDGGGATLSRATPSSASYSGFTNLKLTGDNPRIAGTLLITSDDPTNKPLYAYQSATKIDSREIFTSPLANTLGLWASGVDGLHVDKAVTLERAVFPFFANNGTKNMKVFCTAKKSGQIYPQPTSASSDLALGSTFKLDACSDFIMEVIAYDSAYAGIEAESNNVNGAITLVTNKAYHA
;
A
#
# COMPACT_ATOMS: atom_id res chain seq x y z
N MET A 1 19.01 -59.23 20.12
CA MET A 1 18.23 -58.71 21.27
C MET A 1 18.67 -57.32 21.62
N VAL A 2 17.77 -56.39 21.81
CA VAL A 2 18.06 -55.03 22.29
C VAL A 2 18.25 -55.05 23.79
N GLU A 3 19.45 -54.80 24.30
CA GLU A 3 19.82 -54.98 25.72
C GLU A 3 19.98 -53.64 26.47
N ASN A 4 19.96 -52.51 25.75
CA ASN A 4 20.02 -51.19 26.35
C ASN A 4 18.99 -50.25 25.73
N ASP A 5 18.76 -49.12 26.36
CA ASP A 5 17.82 -48.08 25.92
C ASP A 5 18.49 -46.99 25.03
N THR A 6 19.80 -47.03 24.85
CA THR A 6 20.54 -46.10 24.04
C THR A 6 20.18 -46.27 22.55
N SER A 7 19.79 -45.19 21.90
CA SER A 7 19.40 -45.17 20.49
C SER A 7 20.07 -44.06 19.67
N SER A 8 20.89 -43.24 20.34
CA SER A 8 21.66 -42.15 19.68
C SER A 8 23.01 -41.95 20.37
N VAL A 9 23.96 -41.40 19.66
CA VAL A 9 25.27 -40.96 20.17
C VAL A 9 25.73 -39.73 19.41
N GLU A 10 26.45 -38.86 20.11
CA GLU A 10 26.95 -37.59 19.55
C GLU A 10 28.47 -37.55 19.63
N TYR A 11 29.08 -36.96 18.60
CA TYR A 11 30.53 -36.74 18.53
C TYR A 11 30.83 -35.33 18.07
N GLN A 12 31.67 -34.63 18.82
CA GLN A 12 32.26 -33.37 18.35
C GLN A 12 33.39 -33.68 17.39
N LEU A 13 33.27 -33.23 16.15
CA LEU A 13 34.21 -33.54 15.11
C LEU A 13 35.39 -32.57 15.09
N SER A 14 36.60 -33.16 14.97
CA SER A 14 37.83 -32.44 14.70
C SER A 14 38.29 -32.78 13.26
N THR A 15 39.55 -33.03 13.07
CA THR A 15 40.12 -33.50 11.78
C THR A 15 40.02 -35.02 11.60
N SER A 16 39.57 -35.75 12.61
CA SER A 16 39.41 -37.21 12.54
C SER A 16 38.18 -37.61 11.73
N THR A 17 38.30 -38.60 10.91
CA THR A 17 37.22 -39.26 10.18
C THR A 17 36.63 -40.46 10.91
N GLY A 18 37.10 -40.76 12.10
CA GLY A 18 36.69 -41.92 12.90
C GLY A 18 37.74 -43.03 12.98
N PRO A 19 37.34 -44.26 13.30
CA PRO A 19 35.97 -44.77 13.45
C PRO A 19 35.24 -44.22 14.70
N PHE A 20 33.97 -43.84 14.54
CA PHE A 20 33.07 -43.43 15.63
C PHE A 20 32.26 -44.63 16.08
N SER A 21 32.25 -44.93 17.39
CA SER A 21 31.56 -46.07 17.95
C SER A 21 30.05 -45.85 17.94
N ILE A 22 29.27 -46.87 17.60
CA ILE A 22 27.84 -46.88 17.75
C ILE A 22 27.51 -47.86 18.88
N PRO A 23 27.23 -47.38 20.10
CA PRO A 23 27.17 -48.23 21.31
C PRO A 23 25.82 -48.94 21.46
N PHE A 24 25.06 -49.08 20.40
CA PHE A 24 23.75 -49.70 20.42
C PHE A 24 23.53 -50.64 19.23
N TYR A 25 22.75 -51.68 19.48
CA TYR A 25 22.40 -52.68 18.48
C TYR A 25 21.51 -52.09 17.37
N PHE A 26 21.80 -52.42 16.12
CA PHE A 26 20.95 -52.13 14.97
C PHE A 26 20.91 -53.32 14.01
N ILE A 27 19.76 -53.56 13.39
CA ILE A 27 19.51 -54.78 12.63
C ILE A 27 20.16 -54.71 11.23
N GLU A 28 20.11 -53.54 10.60
CA GLU A 28 20.54 -53.26 9.24
C GLU A 28 21.21 -51.90 9.16
N ASN A 29 22.14 -51.75 8.23
CA ASN A 29 22.82 -50.46 8.05
C ASN A 29 21.88 -49.30 7.72
N GLY A 30 20.79 -49.56 6.97
CA GLY A 30 19.74 -48.59 6.67
C GLY A 30 18.94 -48.09 7.88
N HIS A 31 19.11 -48.75 9.05
CA HIS A 31 18.49 -48.27 10.28
C HIS A 31 19.30 -47.19 11.02
N ILE A 32 20.45 -46.84 10.51
CA ILE A 32 21.29 -45.79 11.10
C ILE A 32 21.22 -44.56 10.24
N VAL A 33 20.90 -43.45 10.88
CA VAL A 33 20.95 -42.10 10.29
C VAL A 33 22.12 -41.37 10.94
N ALA A 34 22.93 -40.72 10.10
CA ALA A 34 24.03 -39.87 10.52
C ALA A 34 23.76 -38.44 10.03
N GLU A 35 23.80 -37.49 10.92
CA GLU A 35 23.54 -36.07 10.64
C GLU A 35 24.69 -35.22 11.18
N LEU A 36 25.08 -34.24 10.38
CA LEU A 36 26.05 -33.21 10.78
C LEU A 36 25.30 -31.94 11.15
N TYR A 37 25.67 -31.40 12.28
CA TYR A 37 25.19 -30.11 12.76
C TYR A 37 26.35 -29.12 12.84
N THR A 38 26.27 -28.06 12.07
CA THR A 38 27.23 -26.95 12.10
C THR A 38 26.57 -25.71 12.66
N GLN A 39 27.22 -25.06 13.60
CA GLN A 39 26.70 -23.84 14.20
C GLN A 39 26.63 -22.72 13.17
N ASN A 40 25.49 -22.04 13.14
CA ASN A 40 25.23 -20.89 12.27
C ASN A 40 24.56 -19.78 13.12
N GLY A 41 25.38 -18.95 13.77
CA GLY A 41 24.91 -18.01 14.76
C GLY A 41 24.24 -18.71 15.95
N ASP A 42 22.98 -18.39 16.19
CA ASP A 42 22.15 -19.04 17.23
C ASP A 42 21.45 -20.34 16.75
N ASP A 43 21.65 -20.73 15.50
CA ASP A 43 21.03 -21.89 14.88
C ASP A 43 22.06 -22.94 14.47
N PHE A 44 21.58 -24.08 14.01
CA PHE A 44 22.38 -25.14 13.45
C PHE A 44 21.92 -25.46 12.04
N ASN A 45 22.87 -25.52 11.12
CA ASN A 45 22.63 -26.10 9.80
C ASN A 45 22.72 -27.62 9.93
N LYS A 46 21.71 -28.32 9.49
CA LYS A 46 21.64 -29.78 9.48
C LYS A 46 21.93 -30.31 8.09
N THR A 47 22.84 -31.30 8.01
CA THR A 47 23.11 -32.04 6.79
C THR A 47 22.99 -33.53 7.10
N THR A 48 22.07 -34.22 6.45
CA THR A 48 21.96 -35.69 6.56
C THR A 48 22.96 -36.34 5.62
N LEU A 49 23.78 -37.23 6.16
CA LEU A 49 24.79 -37.96 5.44
C LEU A 49 24.21 -39.21 4.79
N THR A 50 24.78 -39.60 3.64
CA THR A 50 24.36 -40.78 2.89
C THR A 50 25.37 -41.89 3.07
N ILE A 51 24.92 -43.09 3.44
CA ILE A 51 25.76 -44.27 3.56
C ILE A 51 26.42 -44.59 2.21
N ASP A 52 27.66 -45.08 2.23
CA ASP A 52 28.53 -45.43 1.08
C ASP A 52 28.88 -44.24 0.18
N VAL A 53 28.37 -43.04 0.47
CA VAL A 53 28.71 -41.78 -0.23
C VAL A 53 29.49 -40.85 0.69
N ASP A 54 29.03 -40.68 1.92
CA ASP A 54 29.62 -39.75 2.90
C ASP A 54 30.30 -40.50 4.04
N TYR A 55 29.89 -41.73 4.32
CA TYR A 55 30.45 -42.57 5.38
C TYR A 55 30.28 -44.05 5.10
N TYR A 56 31.18 -44.85 5.71
CA TYR A 56 31.03 -46.29 5.81
C TYR A 56 30.52 -46.70 7.19
N LEU A 57 29.72 -47.77 7.19
CA LEU A 57 29.09 -48.30 8.39
C LEU A 57 29.32 -49.82 8.49
N ASN A 58 29.69 -50.30 9.67
CA ASN A 58 29.76 -51.71 9.96
C ASN A 58 29.05 -52.02 11.30
N GLY A 59 28.86 -53.30 11.58
CA GLY A 59 28.28 -53.77 12.85
C GLY A 59 26.77 -54.07 12.81
N ALA A 60 26.13 -54.03 11.66
CA ALA A 60 24.74 -54.46 11.54
C ALA A 60 24.56 -55.90 12.02
N GLY A 61 23.64 -56.12 12.96
CA GLY A 61 23.37 -57.41 13.61
C GLY A 61 24.31 -57.73 14.79
N ASP A 62 25.31 -56.93 15.08
CA ASP A 62 26.16 -57.11 16.27
C ASP A 62 25.51 -56.49 17.52
N LYS A 63 25.42 -57.25 18.58
CA LYS A 63 24.83 -56.83 19.87
C LYS A 63 25.55 -55.66 20.52
N ASN A 64 26.86 -55.55 20.27
CA ASN A 64 27.70 -54.46 20.80
C ASN A 64 27.62 -53.20 19.99
N GLY A 65 26.85 -53.20 18.89
CA GLY A 65 26.70 -52.06 17.99
C GLY A 65 27.72 -52.12 16.84
N GLY A 66 28.18 -50.94 16.39
CA GLY A 66 29.02 -50.85 15.22
C GLY A 66 29.94 -49.66 15.24
N GLN A 67 30.45 -49.34 14.06
CA GLN A 67 31.34 -48.21 13.87
C GLN A 67 30.97 -47.48 12.57
N LEU A 68 31.03 -46.16 12.61
CA LEU A 68 30.88 -45.29 11.48
C LEU A 68 32.23 -44.59 11.16
N THR A 69 32.60 -44.62 9.91
CA THR A 69 33.82 -43.92 9.45
C THR A 69 33.42 -42.94 8.35
N LEU A 70 33.66 -41.66 8.57
CA LEU A 70 33.40 -40.60 7.58
C LEU A 70 34.42 -40.68 6.45
N LEU A 71 34.01 -40.37 5.22
CA LEU A 71 34.88 -40.29 4.06
C LEU A 71 35.63 -38.95 3.95
N SER A 72 35.11 -37.93 4.63
CA SER A 72 35.72 -36.60 4.71
C SER A 72 35.71 -36.07 6.14
N ALA A 73 36.66 -35.23 6.48
CA ALA A 73 36.72 -34.59 7.80
C ALA A 73 35.77 -33.35 7.83
N HIS A 74 35.04 -33.21 8.92
CA HIS A 74 34.07 -32.10 9.14
C HIS A 74 34.40 -31.39 10.45
N SER A 75 35.55 -30.71 10.48
CA SER A 75 36.02 -30.04 11.69
C SER A 75 35.01 -28.96 12.18
N GLY A 76 34.74 -28.96 13.47
CA GLY A 76 33.82 -28.02 14.12
C GLY A 76 32.32 -28.37 14.01
N ALA A 77 31.99 -29.48 13.34
CA ALA A 77 30.62 -29.99 13.33
C ALA A 77 30.38 -30.99 14.47
N THR A 78 29.14 -31.15 14.85
CA THR A 78 28.66 -32.23 15.72
C THR A 78 28.03 -33.32 14.85
N LEU A 79 28.54 -34.54 14.96
CA LEU A 79 27.96 -35.71 14.31
C LEU A 79 26.98 -36.37 15.28
N LEU A 80 25.71 -36.40 14.92
CA LEU A 80 24.67 -37.16 15.60
C LEU A 80 24.42 -38.45 14.82
N ILE A 81 24.56 -39.59 15.48
CA ILE A 81 24.27 -40.92 14.93
C ILE A 81 23.13 -41.48 15.74
N TYR A 82 22.04 -41.79 15.08
CA TYR A 82 20.87 -42.37 15.77
C TYR A 82 20.21 -43.47 14.95
N ARG A 83 19.43 -44.27 15.65
CA ARG A 83 18.72 -45.40 15.05
C ARG A 83 17.32 -44.98 14.61
N ASP A 84 17.05 -45.17 13.33
CA ASP A 84 15.80 -44.80 12.66
C ASP A 84 15.24 -45.96 11.81
N PRO A 85 14.79 -47.08 12.41
CA PRO A 85 14.21 -48.16 11.65
C PRO A 85 12.87 -47.74 11.03
N ASP A 86 12.60 -48.23 9.82
CA ASP A 86 11.31 -48.06 9.16
C ASP A 86 10.18 -48.69 9.97
N ALA A 87 9.07 -47.97 10.10
CA ALA A 87 7.86 -48.44 10.80
C ALA A 87 7.05 -49.44 9.92
N THR A 88 7.75 -50.45 9.40
CA THR A 88 7.15 -51.51 8.57
C THR A 88 7.34 -52.87 9.21
N GLN A 89 6.33 -53.74 9.10
CA GLN A 89 6.42 -55.13 9.52
C GLN A 89 6.48 -56.04 8.28
N LEU A 90 7.69 -56.57 8.02
CA LEU A 90 7.97 -57.43 6.85
C LEU A 90 8.00 -58.91 7.20
N THR A 91 7.94 -59.23 8.51
CA THR A 91 7.98 -60.62 8.95
C THR A 91 6.61 -61.30 8.74
N SER A 92 6.59 -62.33 7.94
CA SER A 92 5.39 -63.18 7.70
C SER A 92 5.60 -64.57 8.25
N TYR A 93 4.60 -65.09 8.94
CA TYR A 93 4.62 -66.43 9.51
C TYR A 93 3.70 -67.35 8.71
N LEU A 94 4.23 -68.51 8.31
CA LEU A 94 3.43 -69.55 7.69
C LEU A 94 2.61 -70.29 8.78
N ALA A 95 1.31 -70.44 8.55
CA ALA A 95 0.37 -71.01 9.51
C ALA A 95 0.70 -72.47 9.91
N THR A 96 1.46 -73.19 9.07
CA THR A 96 1.80 -74.62 9.26
C THR A 96 3.28 -74.90 9.38
N GLY A 97 4.14 -73.84 9.42
CA GLY A 97 5.60 -73.99 9.52
C GLY A 97 6.11 -74.05 10.95
N LYS A 98 7.39 -74.50 11.12
CA LYS A 98 8.10 -74.36 12.41
C LYS A 98 8.22 -72.87 12.74
N PHE A 99 7.99 -72.51 13.99
CA PHE A 99 8.11 -71.14 14.48
C PHE A 99 9.56 -70.64 14.30
N PRO A 100 9.79 -69.62 13.52
CA PRO A 100 11.13 -69.13 13.25
C PRO A 100 11.59 -68.18 14.36
N ALA A 101 12.16 -68.72 15.43
CA ALA A 101 12.52 -68.00 16.65
C ALA A 101 13.39 -66.77 16.37
N THR A 102 14.40 -66.89 15.47
CA THR A 102 15.29 -65.77 15.09
C THR A 102 14.59 -64.64 14.32
N SER A 103 13.66 -64.98 13.43
CA SER A 103 12.86 -63.97 12.72
C SER A 103 11.88 -63.26 13.64
N HIS A 104 11.33 -64.00 14.60
CA HIS A 104 10.46 -63.44 15.63
C HIS A 104 11.22 -62.50 16.56
N GLU A 105 12.38 -62.95 17.09
CA GLU A 105 13.27 -62.11 17.90
C GLU A 105 13.65 -60.83 17.17
N ARG A 106 14.03 -60.92 15.89
CA ARG A 106 14.37 -59.76 15.06
C ARG A 106 13.19 -58.82 14.89
N ALA A 107 11.97 -59.34 14.75
CA ALA A 107 10.76 -58.52 14.66
C ALA A 107 10.45 -57.81 15.98
N LEU A 108 10.62 -58.48 17.12
CA LEU A 108 10.48 -57.88 18.44
C LEU A 108 11.58 -56.84 18.70
N ASP A 109 12.82 -57.13 18.33
CA ASP A 109 13.91 -56.15 18.40
C ASP A 109 13.59 -54.88 17.60
N LYS A 110 13.08 -55.05 16.39
CA LYS A 110 12.64 -53.90 15.55
C LYS A 110 11.52 -53.11 16.22
N LEU A 111 10.52 -53.80 16.82
CA LEU A 111 9.44 -53.14 17.54
C LEU A 111 9.98 -52.38 18.76
N THR A 112 10.87 -52.99 19.53
CA THR A 112 11.54 -52.33 20.65
C THR A 112 12.31 -51.11 20.22
N MET A 113 13.06 -51.19 19.09
CA MET A 113 13.77 -50.06 18.53
C MET A 113 12.85 -48.91 18.08
N LEU A 114 11.67 -49.23 17.54
CA LEU A 114 10.67 -48.22 17.19
C LEU A 114 10.10 -47.50 18.41
N ILE A 115 9.87 -48.24 19.50
CA ILE A 115 9.45 -47.65 20.77
C ILE A 115 10.55 -46.76 21.35
N GLN A 116 11.80 -47.19 21.32
CA GLN A 116 12.95 -46.39 21.78
C GLN A 116 13.17 -45.14 20.92
N LYS A 117 13.01 -45.27 19.60
CA LYS A 117 13.02 -44.13 18.69
C LYS A 117 11.95 -43.10 19.07
N PHE A 118 10.70 -43.56 19.30
CA PHE A 118 9.62 -42.69 19.72
C PHE A 118 9.90 -42.05 21.08
N GLY A 119 10.40 -42.81 22.05
CA GLY A 119 10.79 -42.31 23.36
C GLY A 119 11.87 -41.24 23.28
N TRP A 120 12.94 -41.50 22.54
CA TRP A 120 14.03 -40.55 22.32
C TRP A 120 13.53 -39.27 21.64
N TRP A 121 12.72 -39.41 20.57
CA TRP A 121 12.14 -38.29 19.87
C TRP A 121 11.24 -37.44 20.79
N TRP A 122 10.40 -38.12 21.58
CA TRP A 122 9.54 -37.47 22.56
C TRP A 122 10.33 -36.72 23.63
N ASP A 123 11.38 -37.32 24.15
CA ASP A 123 12.20 -36.75 25.21
C ASP A 123 13.11 -35.62 24.73
N SER A 124 13.63 -35.71 23.50
CA SER A 124 14.61 -34.79 22.99
C SER A 124 14.03 -33.62 22.21
N LEU A 125 12.91 -33.82 21.49
CA LEU A 125 12.41 -32.85 20.52
C LEU A 125 11.02 -32.28 20.85
N ALA A 126 10.24 -32.94 21.73
CA ALA A 126 8.88 -32.49 22.00
C ALA A 126 8.82 -31.42 23.08
N LEU A 127 8.00 -30.43 22.87
CA LEU A 127 7.62 -29.50 23.93
C LEU A 127 6.67 -30.22 24.89
N LYS A 128 7.08 -30.43 26.14
CA LYS A 128 6.33 -31.22 27.12
C LYS A 128 6.23 -30.56 28.48
N LYS A 129 5.30 -31.06 29.28
CA LYS A 129 5.25 -30.69 30.69
C LYS A 129 6.41 -31.36 31.45
N PRO A 130 7.05 -30.70 32.42
CA PRO A 130 8.13 -31.29 33.21
C PRO A 130 7.63 -32.45 34.11
N ASN A 131 6.36 -32.44 34.48
CA ASN A 131 5.68 -33.52 35.23
C ASN A 131 4.17 -33.44 35.04
N ILE A 132 3.43 -34.45 35.50
CA ILE A 132 1.98 -34.57 35.34
C ILE A 132 1.17 -33.46 36.04
N PHE A 133 1.74 -32.83 37.05
CA PHE A 133 1.08 -31.77 37.84
C PHE A 133 1.37 -30.37 37.33
N ALA A 134 2.36 -30.24 36.46
CA ALA A 134 2.67 -28.94 35.89
C ALA A 134 1.51 -28.40 35.06
N ASN A 135 1.20 -27.12 35.20
CA ASN A 135 0.18 -26.41 34.43
C ASN A 135 0.80 -25.56 33.28
N TYR A 136 2.05 -25.84 32.92
CA TYR A 136 2.78 -25.20 31.85
C TYR A 136 3.61 -26.21 31.05
N TYR A 137 4.00 -25.81 29.84
CA TYR A 137 4.98 -26.52 29.02
C TYR A 137 6.35 -25.88 29.21
N ASP A 138 7.38 -26.72 29.41
CA ASP A 138 8.75 -26.24 29.59
C ASP A 138 9.49 -26.25 28.25
N ALA A 139 9.91 -25.11 27.83
CA ALA A 139 10.71 -24.95 26.62
C ALA A 139 12.22 -25.15 26.86
N LEU A 140 12.66 -25.50 28.08
CA LEU A 140 14.06 -25.73 28.44
C LEU A 140 14.98 -24.60 27.99
N ASN A 141 14.55 -23.36 28.12
CA ASN A 141 15.22 -22.15 27.65
C ASN A 141 15.39 -22.08 26.10
N ASN A 142 14.68 -22.90 25.34
CA ASN A 142 14.67 -22.82 23.89
C ASN A 142 13.65 -21.77 23.41
N ARG A 143 13.91 -21.23 22.21
CA ARG A 143 12.98 -20.32 21.55
C ARG A 143 11.86 -21.10 20.87
N ILE A 144 10.63 -20.60 20.95
CA ILE A 144 9.50 -21.10 20.16
C ILE A 144 9.38 -20.24 18.93
N ARG A 145 9.54 -20.84 17.73
CA ARG A 145 9.49 -20.13 16.43
C ARG A 145 8.24 -20.52 15.64
N ASN A 146 7.97 -19.78 14.58
CA ASN A 146 6.84 -20.00 13.67
C ASN A 146 5.48 -19.90 14.37
N LEU A 147 5.41 -19.14 15.45
CA LEU A 147 4.13 -18.77 16.05
C LEU A 147 3.43 -17.76 15.15
N ARG A 148 2.12 -17.90 15.07
CA ARG A 148 1.24 -16.90 14.49
C ARG A 148 1.03 -15.77 15.49
N ASP A 149 0.82 -14.55 14.98
CA ASP A 149 0.45 -13.43 15.85
C ASP A 149 -0.86 -13.73 16.61
N PRO A 150 -0.98 -13.27 17.85
CA PRO A 150 -2.12 -13.59 18.70
C PRO A 150 -3.42 -13.01 18.12
N SER A 151 -4.50 -13.77 18.21
CA SER A 151 -5.85 -13.37 17.81
C SER A 151 -6.84 -13.40 18.98
N LEU A 152 -6.54 -14.14 20.02
CA LEU A 152 -7.34 -14.25 21.23
C LEU A 152 -6.51 -13.86 22.46
N ALA A 153 -7.18 -13.47 23.54
CA ALA A 153 -6.53 -13.01 24.77
C ALA A 153 -5.62 -14.05 25.46
N GLN A 154 -5.74 -15.32 25.10
CA GLN A 154 -4.94 -16.42 25.67
C GLN A 154 -3.81 -16.87 24.75
N ASP A 155 -3.68 -16.28 23.57
CA ASP A 155 -2.64 -16.65 22.63
C ASP A 155 -1.27 -16.12 23.07
N ALA A 156 -0.22 -16.87 22.75
CA ALA A 156 1.15 -16.41 22.94
C ALA A 156 1.48 -15.32 21.92
N ALA A 157 2.07 -14.23 22.38
CA ALA A 157 2.51 -13.16 21.50
C ALA A 157 3.88 -13.49 20.87
N THR A 158 4.04 -13.20 19.60
CA THR A 158 5.35 -13.20 18.94
C THR A 158 6.18 -12.00 19.38
N LYS A 159 7.51 -12.11 19.31
CA LYS A 159 8.38 -10.95 19.56
C LYS A 159 8.04 -9.79 18.61
N SER A 160 7.80 -10.09 17.34
CA SER A 160 7.44 -9.08 16.34
C SER A 160 6.15 -8.34 16.69
N TYR A 161 5.15 -9.04 17.18
CA TYR A 161 3.88 -8.45 17.63
C TYR A 161 4.08 -7.51 18.82
N VAL A 162 4.87 -7.95 19.82
CA VAL A 162 5.20 -7.12 20.99
C VAL A 162 6.02 -5.90 20.58
N ASP A 163 7.09 -6.09 19.80
CA ASP A 163 7.93 -4.99 19.32
C ASP A 163 7.11 -3.95 18.53
N SER A 164 6.18 -4.40 17.69
CA SER A 164 5.27 -3.50 16.95
C SER A 164 4.34 -2.73 17.88
N SER A 165 3.79 -3.41 18.88
CA SER A 165 2.94 -2.77 19.90
C SER A 165 3.71 -1.74 20.72
N ASP A 166 4.97 -2.04 21.06
CA ASP A 166 5.85 -1.11 21.79
C ASP A 166 6.21 0.11 20.93
N ILE A 167 6.45 -0.09 19.63
CA ILE A 167 6.69 1.00 18.67
C ILE A 167 5.44 1.89 18.57
N ASP A 168 4.26 1.30 18.46
CA ASP A 168 2.99 2.05 18.41
C ASP A 168 2.76 2.84 19.70
N LEU A 169 3.00 2.22 20.85
CA LEU A 169 2.94 2.90 22.16
C LEU A 169 3.94 4.05 22.25
N GLN A 170 5.18 3.83 21.80
CA GLN A 170 6.19 4.87 21.78
C GLN A 170 5.82 6.02 20.84
N GLN A 171 5.22 5.73 19.69
CA GLN A 171 4.71 6.75 18.79
C GLN A 171 3.56 7.54 19.42
N GLN A 172 2.63 6.87 20.11
CA GLN A 172 1.54 7.52 20.83
C GLN A 172 2.08 8.41 21.96
N ILE A 173 3.04 7.90 22.75
CA ILE A 173 3.72 8.66 23.79
C ILE A 173 4.39 9.88 23.16
N THR A 174 5.16 9.73 22.09
CA THR A 174 5.84 10.82 21.39
C THR A 174 4.84 11.82 20.81
N SER A 175 3.75 11.35 20.21
CA SER A 175 2.68 12.21 19.70
C SER A 175 2.02 13.03 20.82
N ASN A 176 1.72 12.39 21.95
CA ASN A 176 1.16 13.05 23.12
C ASN A 176 2.15 14.05 23.72
N PHE A 177 3.43 13.68 23.76
CA PHE A 177 4.50 14.59 24.18
C PHE A 177 4.59 15.83 23.28
N ASN A 178 4.52 15.65 21.96
CA ASN A 178 4.60 16.76 21.02
C ASN A 178 3.37 17.69 21.03
N ARG A 179 2.25 17.20 21.56
CA ARG A 179 1.00 17.96 21.72
C ARG A 179 0.85 18.54 23.13
N SER A 180 1.75 18.22 24.04
CA SER A 180 1.70 18.67 25.43
C SER A 180 2.57 19.90 25.63
N LEU A 181 2.11 20.82 26.45
CA LEU A 181 2.95 21.90 26.94
C LEU A 181 3.99 21.31 27.91
N ARG A 182 5.28 21.51 27.61
CA ARG A 182 6.39 20.96 28.39
C ARG A 182 7.28 22.06 28.93
N VAL A 183 7.86 21.79 30.08
CA VAL A 183 8.88 22.63 30.71
C VAL A 183 10.17 21.80 30.88
N PRO A 184 11.36 22.41 30.82
CA PRO A 184 12.61 21.70 31.05
C PRO A 184 12.82 21.33 32.54
N ASP A 185 11.98 21.88 33.42
CA ASP A 185 12.03 21.65 34.85
C ASP A 185 11.51 20.27 35.24
N SER A 186 11.80 19.83 36.46
CA SER A 186 11.44 18.49 36.94
C SER A 186 9.94 18.25 37.04
N TYR A 187 9.14 19.27 37.20
CA TYR A 187 7.68 19.19 37.18
C TYR A 187 7.03 20.57 36.96
N ILE A 188 5.78 20.52 36.48
CA ILE A 188 4.87 21.66 36.45
C ILE A 188 3.65 21.31 37.32
N SER A 189 3.15 22.24 38.10
CA SER A 189 2.01 22.00 38.97
C SER A 189 0.75 21.68 38.17
N GLN A 190 -0.10 20.86 38.75
CA GLN A 190 -1.38 20.49 38.11
C GLN A 190 -2.26 21.73 37.92
N LEU A 191 -2.88 21.85 36.77
CA LEU A 191 -3.88 22.87 36.50
C LEU A 191 -5.09 22.71 37.44
N PRO A 192 -5.69 23.80 37.92
CA PRO A 192 -6.91 23.77 38.71
C PRO A 192 -8.06 23.05 37.99
N SER A 193 -9.14 22.78 38.72
CA SER A 193 -10.33 22.08 38.19
C SER A 193 -10.90 22.74 36.94
N ALA A 194 -11.69 22.01 36.18
CA ALA A 194 -12.37 22.56 34.99
C ALA A 194 -13.28 23.74 35.35
N GLN A 195 -13.89 23.70 36.53
CA GLN A 195 -14.75 24.76 37.03
C GLN A 195 -13.95 26.03 37.33
N ASP A 196 -12.75 25.90 37.95
CA ASP A 196 -11.88 27.03 38.24
C ASP A 196 -11.21 27.60 36.98
N ARG A 197 -10.97 26.75 35.96
CA ARG A 197 -10.39 27.13 34.68
C ARG A 197 -11.41 27.76 33.72
N ALA A 198 -12.72 27.52 33.93
CA ALA A 198 -13.74 28.05 33.04
C ALA A 198 -13.62 29.59 32.98
N TRP A 199 -13.54 30.09 31.75
CA TRP A 199 -13.40 31.52 31.46
C TRP A 199 -12.11 32.18 31.98
N LYS A 200 -11.08 31.42 32.34
CA LYS A 200 -9.77 31.93 32.78
C LYS A 200 -8.72 31.71 31.70
N GLY A 201 -7.79 32.63 31.59
CA GLY A 201 -6.56 32.49 30.82
C GLY A 201 -5.51 31.70 31.60
N LEU A 202 -4.65 30.94 30.89
CA LEU A 202 -3.48 30.30 31.47
C LEU A 202 -2.28 31.24 31.34
N GLY A 203 -1.69 31.59 32.45
CA GLY A 203 -0.39 32.26 32.52
C GLY A 203 0.59 31.48 33.39
N PHE A 204 1.78 32.05 33.61
CA PHE A 204 2.78 31.48 34.49
C PHE A 204 3.17 32.54 35.53
N ASP A 205 3.39 32.13 36.77
CA ASP A 205 3.88 33.00 37.80
C ASP A 205 5.41 33.23 37.70
N GLY A 206 5.95 34.04 38.64
CA GLY A 206 7.39 34.33 38.66
C GLY A 206 8.30 33.12 38.93
N ALA A 207 7.74 31.99 39.35
CA ALA A 207 8.42 30.71 39.50
C ALA A 207 8.19 29.77 38.31
N GLY A 208 7.53 30.23 37.24
CA GLY A 208 7.23 29.43 36.05
C GLY A 208 6.09 28.42 36.21
N GLN A 209 5.35 28.47 37.34
CA GLN A 209 4.23 27.54 37.55
C GLN A 209 2.92 28.06 36.96
N PRO A 210 2.02 27.19 36.50
CA PRO A 210 0.75 27.58 35.90
C PRO A 210 -0.09 28.40 36.87
N LYS A 211 -0.56 29.54 36.41
CA LYS A 211 -1.44 30.42 37.16
C LYS A 211 -2.64 30.80 36.28
N LEU A 212 -3.83 30.70 36.84
CA LEU A 212 -5.02 31.20 36.18
C LEU A 212 -5.02 32.73 36.21
N GLN A 213 -5.24 33.31 35.08
CA GLN A 213 -5.47 34.74 34.93
C GLN A 213 -6.93 34.98 34.63
N ASP A 214 -7.47 36.10 35.16
CA ASP A 214 -8.83 36.49 34.78
C ASP A 214 -8.91 36.73 33.28
N PRO A 215 -10.09 36.42 32.67
CA PRO A 215 -10.17 36.43 31.24
C PRO A 215 -9.80 37.79 30.71
N ALA A 216 -8.79 37.81 29.88
CA ALA A 216 -8.77 38.79 28.83
C ALA A 216 -9.95 38.42 27.92
N GLY A 217 -11.17 38.70 28.34
CA GLY A 217 -12.42 38.39 27.60
C GLY A 217 -12.56 39.14 26.30
N THR A 218 -11.48 39.67 25.79
CA THR A 218 -11.42 40.59 24.67
C THR A 218 -10.35 40.24 23.64
N GLY A 219 -9.72 39.06 23.69
CA GLY A 219 -8.67 38.73 22.73
C GLY A 219 -7.35 39.53 22.89
N LEU A 220 -7.17 40.21 24.00
CA LEU A 220 -6.06 41.12 24.25
C LEU A 220 -4.78 40.40 24.75
N TRP A 221 -4.38 39.33 24.06
CA TRP A 221 -3.14 38.62 24.39
C TRP A 221 -1.92 39.54 24.30
N GLY A 222 -1.29 39.80 25.46
CA GLY A 222 -0.14 40.67 25.57
C GLY A 222 -0.46 42.13 25.86
N TYR A 223 -1.72 42.51 26.03
CA TYR A 223 -2.14 43.83 26.43
C TYR A 223 -2.76 43.83 27.84
N VAL A 224 -2.64 44.97 28.54
CA VAL A 224 -3.26 45.18 29.83
C VAL A 224 -4.25 46.33 29.71
N PRO A 225 -5.53 46.16 30.11
CA PRO A 225 -6.48 47.27 30.16
C PRO A 225 -5.97 48.38 31.07
N ALA A 226 -5.93 49.59 30.53
CA ALA A 226 -5.65 50.78 31.33
C ALA A 226 -6.82 51.09 32.28
N ILE A 227 -6.53 51.82 33.34
CA ILE A 227 -7.58 52.28 34.24
C ILE A 227 -8.34 53.41 33.55
N GLY A 228 -9.67 53.32 33.47
CA GLY A 228 -10.55 54.28 32.79
C GLY A 228 -10.88 53.87 31.36
N SER A 229 -11.41 54.83 30.60
CA SER A 229 -11.85 54.66 29.22
C SER A 229 -11.71 55.98 28.45
N PHE A 230 -12.04 55.99 27.16
CA PHE A 230 -12.10 57.27 26.44
C PHE A 230 -13.14 58.20 27.01
N GLU A 231 -14.22 57.67 27.53
CA GLU A 231 -15.32 58.44 28.13
C GLU A 231 -14.94 58.94 29.55
N GLN A 232 -14.22 58.15 30.31
CA GLN A 232 -13.85 58.48 31.69
C GLN A 232 -12.50 59.23 31.79
N GLY A 233 -11.70 59.15 30.74
CA GLY A 233 -10.35 59.63 30.73
C GLY A 233 -9.34 58.60 31.28
N SER A 234 -8.07 58.73 30.92
CA SER A 234 -7.03 57.78 31.32
C SER A 234 -5.62 58.40 31.21
N LEU A 235 -4.69 57.79 31.91
CA LEU A 235 -3.26 58.01 31.73
C LEU A 235 -2.58 56.68 31.39
N LEU A 236 -2.16 56.51 30.15
CA LEU A 236 -1.39 55.34 29.72
C LEU A 236 0.11 55.62 29.94
N THR A 237 0.78 54.71 30.63
CA THR A 237 2.21 54.83 30.97
C THR A 237 3.06 53.82 30.25
N GLN A 238 2.45 52.70 29.79
CA GLN A 238 3.14 51.59 29.12
C GLN A 238 2.58 51.32 27.74
N ARG A 239 3.44 50.87 26.82
CA ARG A 239 3.03 50.60 25.42
C ARG A 239 2.10 49.40 25.24
N PHE A 240 2.02 48.53 26.25
CA PHE A 240 1.13 47.38 26.22
C PHE A 240 -0.23 47.68 26.89
N GLU A 241 -0.46 48.88 27.41
CA GLU A 241 -1.75 49.31 27.92
C GLU A 241 -2.70 49.64 26.74
N VAL A 242 -3.94 49.17 26.88
CA VAL A 242 -5.03 49.44 25.96
C VAL A 242 -6.18 50.13 26.67
N LEU A 243 -6.81 51.08 26.01
CA LEU A 243 -7.90 51.84 26.56
C LEU A 243 -9.23 51.41 25.91
N LEU A 244 -10.22 51.18 26.75
CA LEU A 244 -11.57 50.84 26.33
C LEU A 244 -12.26 52.09 25.76
N TRP A 245 -12.93 51.92 24.64
CA TRP A 245 -13.94 52.83 24.12
C TRP A 245 -15.30 52.24 24.40
N GLU A 246 -15.93 52.69 25.50
CA GLU A 246 -17.17 52.10 26.05
C GLU A 246 -18.33 52.10 25.07
N SER A 247 -18.44 53.12 24.24
CA SER A 247 -19.54 53.28 23.28
C SER A 247 -19.55 52.21 22.22
N THR A 248 -18.42 51.60 21.89
CA THR A 248 -18.28 50.59 20.84
C THR A 248 -17.78 49.24 21.35
N ASP A 249 -17.43 49.16 22.66
CA ASP A 249 -16.81 48.00 23.28
C ASP A 249 -15.46 47.58 22.61
N GLU A 250 -14.72 48.60 22.14
CA GLU A 250 -13.45 48.42 21.43
C GLU A 250 -12.27 48.80 22.35
N TYR A 251 -11.17 48.02 22.20
CA TYR A 251 -9.91 48.35 22.87
C TYR A 251 -8.93 48.94 21.88
N TRP A 252 -8.29 50.06 22.27
CA TRP A 252 -7.37 50.81 21.47
C TRP A 252 -6.02 50.97 22.14
N ARG A 253 -4.93 50.71 21.40
CA ARG A 253 -3.55 50.88 21.84
C ARG A 253 -2.99 52.19 21.29
N TRP A 254 -2.28 52.94 22.16
CA TRP A 254 -1.55 54.12 21.72
C TRP A 254 -0.19 53.74 21.14
N ASP A 255 0.08 54.08 19.89
CA ASP A 255 1.34 53.79 19.18
C ASP A 255 2.27 55.03 19.13
N GLY A 256 1.86 56.17 19.64
CA GLY A 256 2.63 57.39 19.71
C GLY A 256 3.60 57.48 20.92
N VAL A 257 4.02 58.71 21.21
CA VAL A 257 4.93 58.96 22.35
C VAL A 257 4.18 58.72 23.68
N MET A 258 4.86 58.07 24.64
CA MET A 258 4.37 57.85 26.03
C MET A 258 5.02 58.83 27.00
N PRO A 259 4.36 59.15 28.12
CA PRO A 259 2.99 58.75 28.51
C PRO A 259 1.91 59.46 27.69
N LYS A 260 0.72 58.83 27.60
CA LYS A 260 -0.44 59.38 26.87
C LYS A 260 -1.55 59.73 27.85
N VAL A 261 -1.91 61.00 27.89
CA VAL A 261 -3.10 61.48 28.61
C VAL A 261 -4.30 61.46 27.66
N VAL A 262 -5.42 60.93 28.11
CA VAL A 262 -6.71 60.94 27.45
C VAL A 262 -7.71 61.69 28.35
N LEU A 263 -8.30 62.75 27.80
CA LEU A 263 -9.29 63.54 28.53
C LEU A 263 -10.66 62.86 28.55
N PRO A 264 -11.43 62.99 29.61
CA PRO A 264 -12.80 62.46 29.65
C PRO A 264 -13.65 62.95 28.47
N GLY A 265 -14.51 62.08 27.95
CA GLY A 265 -15.38 62.35 26.81
C GLY A 265 -14.69 62.35 25.46
N SER A 266 -13.49 61.78 25.40
CA SER A 266 -12.72 61.64 24.15
C SER A 266 -13.18 60.41 23.35
N THR A 267 -12.73 60.35 22.10
CA THR A 267 -12.78 59.16 21.26
C THR A 267 -11.35 58.90 20.72
N PRO A 268 -11.04 57.77 20.12
CA PRO A 268 -9.74 57.56 19.49
C PRO A 268 -9.38 58.67 18.49
N ALA A 269 -10.37 59.13 17.71
CA ALA A 269 -10.17 60.23 16.75
C ALA A 269 -9.81 61.55 17.40
N THR A 270 -10.52 61.93 18.50
CA THR A 270 -10.33 63.21 19.18
C THR A 270 -9.14 63.19 20.17
N ALA A 271 -8.80 62.04 20.70
CA ALA A 271 -7.66 61.86 21.62
C ALA A 271 -6.30 61.74 20.94
N GLY A 272 -6.21 62.03 19.65
CA GLY A 272 -4.93 62.05 18.91
C GLY A 272 -4.97 61.40 17.53
N GLY A 273 -6.14 60.93 17.11
CA GLY A 273 -6.36 60.30 15.79
C GLY A 273 -6.03 58.83 15.76
N THR A 274 -6.33 58.17 14.66
CA THR A 274 -6.14 56.74 14.44
C THR A 274 -5.06 56.44 13.40
N GLY A 275 -4.44 55.26 13.47
CA GLY A 275 -3.41 54.80 12.52
C GLY A 275 -1.99 54.74 13.11
N LYS A 276 -1.01 54.48 12.25
CA LYS A 276 0.40 54.36 12.65
C LYS A 276 0.89 55.60 13.44
N GLY A 277 1.49 55.36 14.58
CA GLY A 277 1.96 56.46 15.48
C GLY A 277 0.85 57.13 16.27
N LYS A 278 -0.37 56.61 16.23
CA LYS A 278 -1.58 57.13 16.89
C LYS A 278 -2.34 55.98 17.58
N TRP A 279 -3.65 56.08 17.69
CA TRP A 279 -4.48 55.01 18.22
C TRP A 279 -4.63 53.88 17.17
N ILE A 280 -4.36 52.65 17.61
CA ILE A 280 -4.56 51.42 16.82
C ILE A 280 -5.60 50.59 17.53
N ASP A 281 -6.65 50.25 16.81
CA ASP A 281 -7.65 49.30 17.26
C ASP A 281 -7.02 47.89 17.39
N VAL A 282 -7.16 47.30 18.56
CA VAL A 282 -6.63 45.97 18.89
C VAL A 282 -7.74 45.00 19.27
N THR A 283 -8.98 45.37 18.95
CA THR A 283 -10.16 44.55 19.23
C THR A 283 -10.24 43.35 18.32
N ASP A 284 -10.71 42.25 18.85
CA ASP A 284 -10.96 41.00 18.07
C ASP A 284 -11.88 41.20 16.85
N ALA A 285 -12.79 42.20 16.90
CA ALA A 285 -13.70 42.53 15.80
C ALA A 285 -12.96 42.99 14.53
N THR A 286 -11.94 43.83 14.66
CA THR A 286 -11.11 44.27 13.52
C THR A 286 -10.32 43.11 12.92
N LEU A 287 -9.73 42.27 13.79
CA LEU A 287 -9.02 41.07 13.34
C LEU A 287 -9.96 40.11 12.60
N ARG A 288 -11.15 39.87 13.12
CA ARG A 288 -12.16 39.02 12.49
C ARG A 288 -12.66 39.60 11.16
N SER A 289 -12.85 40.91 11.12
CA SER A 289 -13.24 41.58 9.86
C SER A 289 -12.14 41.44 8.79
N ASN A 290 -10.88 41.65 9.17
CA ASN A 290 -9.76 41.49 8.26
C ASN A 290 -9.59 40.03 7.82
N LEU A 291 -9.71 39.05 8.73
CA LEU A 291 -9.67 37.64 8.43
C LEU A 291 -10.89 37.16 7.61
N GLY A 292 -12.05 37.80 7.78
CA GLY A 292 -13.26 37.53 7.03
C GLY A 292 -13.33 38.21 5.66
N SER A 293 -12.39 39.10 5.35
CA SER A 293 -12.28 39.73 4.01
C SER A 293 -11.78 38.73 2.97
N GLY A 294 -11.93 39.03 1.68
CA GLY A 294 -11.41 38.19 0.59
C GLY A 294 -9.90 37.94 0.70
N GLU A 295 -9.16 38.86 1.31
CA GLU A 295 -7.71 38.70 1.56
C GLU A 295 -7.38 37.98 2.88
N GLY A 296 -8.34 37.87 3.78
CA GLY A 296 -8.15 37.25 5.10
C GLY A 296 -7.74 35.79 5.02
N LEU A 297 -8.21 35.07 4.03
CA LEU A 297 -7.83 33.67 3.78
C LEU A 297 -6.35 33.51 3.44
N LEU A 298 -5.72 34.50 2.82
CA LEU A 298 -4.26 34.51 2.59
C LEU A 298 -3.46 34.63 3.91
N TYR A 299 -3.96 35.38 4.90
CA TYR A 299 -3.31 35.50 6.20
C TYR A 299 -3.44 34.22 7.03
N ILE A 300 -4.51 33.47 6.83
CA ILE A 300 -4.71 32.16 7.48
C ILE A 300 -3.86 31.08 6.80
N GLY A 301 -3.49 31.27 5.51
CA GLY A 301 -2.72 30.30 4.72
C GLY A 301 -3.52 29.07 4.31
N SER A 302 -4.84 29.06 4.49
CA SER A 302 -5.72 27.93 4.16
C SER A 302 -7.09 28.38 3.66
N VAL A 303 -7.59 27.66 2.66
CA VAL A 303 -8.95 27.81 2.13
C VAL A 303 -9.68 26.46 2.05
N PRO A 304 -11.00 26.42 2.17
CA PRO A 304 -11.73 25.15 2.20
C PRO A 304 -11.71 24.40 0.85
N THR A 305 -11.92 25.10 -0.27
CA THR A 305 -12.05 24.44 -1.57
C THR A 305 -11.32 25.18 -2.71
N ILE A 306 -11.17 24.53 -3.86
CA ILE A 306 -10.62 25.14 -5.09
C ILE A 306 -11.43 26.34 -5.54
N ALA A 307 -12.77 26.30 -5.41
CA ALA A 307 -13.62 27.43 -5.76
C ALA A 307 -13.31 28.67 -4.91
N HIS A 308 -13.05 28.50 -3.61
CA HIS A 308 -12.60 29.60 -2.74
C HIS A 308 -11.21 30.10 -3.12
N LEU A 309 -10.29 29.19 -3.46
CA LEU A 309 -8.96 29.58 -3.89
C LEU A 309 -9.00 30.54 -5.09
N SER A 310 -9.88 30.28 -6.05
CA SER A 310 -10.00 31.10 -7.27
C SER A 310 -10.50 32.54 -7.00
N THR A 311 -11.09 32.80 -5.83
CA THR A 311 -11.52 34.15 -5.43
C THR A 311 -10.43 34.96 -4.74
N ILE A 312 -9.33 34.32 -4.35
CA ILE A 312 -8.25 34.99 -3.63
C ILE A 312 -7.42 35.84 -4.60
N SER A 313 -7.09 37.04 -4.16
CA SER A 313 -6.20 37.99 -4.88
C SER A 313 -4.83 38.01 -4.21
N PRO A 314 -3.86 37.18 -4.66
CA PRO A 314 -2.53 37.16 -4.08
C PRO A 314 -1.77 38.44 -4.42
N ALA A 315 -0.95 38.92 -3.47
CA ALA A 315 -0.21 40.19 -3.66
C ALA A 315 1.07 39.99 -4.51
N VAL A 316 1.76 38.86 -4.36
CA VAL A 316 3.04 38.60 -5.03
C VAL A 316 3.21 37.11 -5.34
N ALA A 317 4.00 36.83 -6.38
CA ALA A 317 4.45 35.46 -6.64
C ALA A 317 5.27 34.91 -5.47
N GLY A 318 5.22 33.59 -5.25
CA GLY A 318 5.88 32.90 -4.16
C GLY A 318 5.03 32.77 -2.88
N GLN A 319 3.91 33.45 -2.76
CA GLN A 319 2.96 33.20 -1.66
C GLN A 319 2.44 31.77 -1.72
N ARG A 320 2.18 31.19 -0.53
CA ARG A 320 1.66 29.80 -0.41
C ARG A 320 0.32 29.82 0.30
N ILE A 321 -0.54 28.90 -0.13
CA ILE A 321 -1.84 28.70 0.46
C ILE A 321 -2.21 27.21 0.40
N GLN A 322 -2.83 26.71 1.46
CA GLN A 322 -3.33 25.35 1.51
C GLN A 322 -4.80 25.30 1.16
N VAL A 323 -5.20 24.30 0.38
CA VAL A 323 -6.60 23.99 0.10
C VAL A 323 -6.95 22.66 0.77
N THR A 324 -8.08 22.61 1.47
CA THR A 324 -8.47 21.43 2.23
C THR A 324 -8.95 20.31 1.31
N GLU A 325 -9.85 20.60 0.39
CA GLU A 325 -10.43 19.62 -0.54
C GLU A 325 -10.81 20.27 -1.87
N PHE A 326 -11.12 19.46 -2.89
CA PHE A 326 -11.52 19.99 -4.19
C PHE A 326 -12.81 20.81 -4.10
N ASP A 327 -13.84 20.20 -3.50
CA ASP A 327 -15.13 20.83 -3.21
C ASP A 327 -15.68 20.21 -1.93
N TYR A 328 -16.65 20.84 -1.30
CA TYR A 328 -17.22 20.38 -0.02
C TYR A 328 -17.67 18.93 -0.06
N GLY A 329 -17.14 18.14 0.89
CA GLY A 329 -17.45 16.71 1.05
C GLY A 329 -16.71 15.79 0.07
N TYR A 330 -15.73 16.29 -0.68
CA TYR A 330 -14.88 15.45 -1.54
C TYR A 330 -13.84 14.67 -0.74
N ILE A 331 -13.31 15.27 0.33
CA ILE A 331 -12.26 14.69 1.20
C ILE A 331 -10.93 14.44 0.44
N VAL A 332 -10.87 14.81 -0.82
CA VAL A 332 -9.72 14.65 -1.72
C VAL A 332 -9.55 15.89 -2.60
N GLY A 333 -8.42 16.00 -3.27
CA GLY A 333 -8.15 17.05 -4.25
C GLY A 333 -7.71 18.38 -3.65
N GLY A 334 -7.53 18.45 -2.32
CA GLY A 334 -6.83 19.54 -1.65
C GLY A 334 -5.33 19.54 -1.93
N GLY A 335 -4.57 20.30 -1.17
CA GLY A 335 -3.11 20.37 -1.24
C GLY A 335 -2.55 21.78 -1.17
N ASN A 336 -1.23 21.88 -1.26
CA ASN A 336 -0.52 23.14 -1.20
C ASN A 336 -0.39 23.78 -2.58
N PHE A 337 -0.52 25.10 -2.62
CA PHE A 337 -0.35 25.90 -3.80
C PHE A 337 0.69 27.00 -3.59
N ILE A 338 1.39 27.33 -4.65
CA ILE A 338 2.30 28.45 -4.72
C ILE A 338 1.83 29.42 -5.80
N VAL A 339 1.86 30.70 -5.52
CA VAL A 339 1.51 31.74 -6.48
C VAL A 339 2.63 31.88 -7.52
N GLN A 340 2.28 31.89 -8.80
CA GLN A 340 3.19 32.05 -9.92
C GLN A 340 2.65 33.08 -10.94
N HIS A 341 3.50 33.54 -11.85
CA HIS A 341 3.07 34.40 -12.92
C HIS A 341 2.26 33.63 -13.97
N ALA A 342 1.13 34.19 -14.39
CA ALA A 342 0.25 33.58 -15.38
C ALA A 342 0.87 33.45 -16.80
N VAL A 343 1.96 34.15 -17.09
CA VAL A 343 2.70 33.99 -18.35
C VAL A 343 3.37 32.64 -18.48
N ASP A 344 3.73 32.01 -17.33
CA ASP A 344 4.44 30.74 -17.29
C ASP A 344 3.49 29.54 -17.13
N PHE A 345 2.24 29.78 -16.74
CA PHE A 345 1.28 28.75 -16.38
C PHE A 345 -0.13 29.10 -16.85
N ILE A 346 -0.75 28.19 -17.60
CA ILE A 346 -2.14 28.32 -18.05
C ILE A 346 -3.06 27.68 -17.03
N ALA A 347 -4.06 28.41 -16.55
CA ALA A 347 -5.06 27.88 -15.63
C ALA A 347 -5.91 26.80 -16.30
N ASP A 348 -5.97 25.61 -15.67
CA ASP A 348 -6.72 24.44 -16.14
C ASP A 348 -7.75 23.93 -15.11
N GLY A 349 -7.83 24.60 -13.96
CA GLY A 349 -8.75 24.25 -12.87
C GLY A 349 -8.28 23.11 -11.95
N GLY A 350 -7.17 22.47 -12.26
CA GLY A 350 -6.62 21.36 -11.49
C GLY A 350 -5.18 21.59 -11.02
N LYS A 351 -4.21 21.47 -11.93
CA LYS A 351 -2.78 21.75 -11.67
C LYS A 351 -2.54 23.22 -11.39
N VAL A 352 -3.22 24.05 -12.18
CA VAL A 352 -3.12 25.50 -12.16
C VAL A 352 -4.51 26.10 -11.99
N VAL A 353 -4.71 26.85 -10.94
CA VAL A 353 -6.00 27.50 -10.62
C VAL A 353 -5.85 29.01 -10.85
N ALA A 354 -6.82 29.59 -11.54
CA ALA A 354 -6.87 31.04 -11.72
C ALA A 354 -6.97 31.74 -10.35
N SER A 355 -6.41 32.93 -10.24
CA SER A 355 -6.58 33.79 -9.07
C SER A 355 -7.61 34.88 -9.32
N GLY A 356 -8.03 35.53 -8.24
CA GLY A 356 -8.92 36.71 -8.34
C GLY A 356 -8.29 37.94 -9.01
N ILE A 357 -7.01 37.89 -9.38
CA ILE A 357 -6.29 39.01 -10.00
C ILE A 357 -5.59 38.57 -11.29
N ALA A 358 -5.63 39.40 -12.29
CA ALA A 358 -4.92 39.13 -13.54
C ALA A 358 -3.40 39.10 -13.36
N GLY A 359 -2.72 38.23 -14.11
CA GLY A 359 -1.26 38.12 -14.12
C GLY A 359 -0.66 37.15 -13.08
N LEU A 360 -1.45 36.63 -12.13
CA LEU A 360 -1.02 35.64 -11.16
C LEU A 360 -1.96 34.41 -11.18
N VAL A 361 -1.40 33.25 -10.91
CA VAL A 361 -2.12 31.97 -10.79
C VAL A 361 -1.62 31.19 -9.60
N PHE A 362 -2.44 30.27 -9.11
CA PHE A 362 -2.06 29.31 -8.10
C PHE A 362 -1.63 28.00 -8.78
N VAL A 363 -0.39 27.60 -8.57
CA VAL A 363 0.16 26.35 -9.10
C VAL A 363 0.32 25.36 -7.95
N ARG A 364 -0.12 24.12 -8.13
CA ARG A 364 0.09 23.09 -7.11
C ARG A 364 1.58 22.86 -6.88
N GLU A 365 2.02 22.86 -5.63
CA GLU A 365 3.43 22.67 -5.28
C GLU A 365 3.97 21.32 -5.78
N GLU A 366 3.18 20.25 -5.67
CA GLU A 366 3.56 18.92 -6.14
C GLU A 366 3.76 18.90 -7.67
N TYR A 367 2.91 19.61 -8.42
CA TYR A 367 3.08 19.79 -9.87
C TYR A 367 4.30 20.64 -10.20
N TYR A 368 4.45 21.75 -9.52
CA TYR A 368 5.56 22.69 -9.73
C TYR A 368 6.94 22.04 -9.52
N THR A 369 7.05 21.17 -8.52
CA THR A 369 8.33 20.53 -8.16
C THR A 369 8.60 19.22 -8.89
N SER A 370 7.57 18.47 -9.26
CA SER A 370 7.71 17.07 -9.69
C SER A 370 6.90 16.70 -10.94
N ARG A 371 6.19 17.65 -11.54
CA ARG A 371 5.32 17.40 -12.69
C ARG A 371 4.23 16.34 -12.44
N ILE A 372 3.96 16.00 -11.18
CA ILE A 372 2.91 15.06 -10.81
C ILE A 372 1.54 15.69 -11.06
N VAL A 373 0.64 14.90 -11.65
CA VAL A 373 -0.77 15.23 -11.88
C VAL A 373 -1.64 14.16 -11.23
N ARG A 374 -2.70 14.56 -10.55
CA ARG A 374 -3.62 13.65 -9.87
C ARG A 374 -5.06 13.87 -10.32
N PRO A 375 -5.84 12.80 -10.57
CA PRO A 375 -7.24 12.93 -10.95
C PRO A 375 -8.09 13.70 -9.94
N GLU A 376 -7.80 13.55 -8.64
CA GLU A 376 -8.50 14.23 -7.57
C GLU A 376 -8.43 15.77 -7.67
N TRP A 377 -7.43 16.28 -8.33
CA TRP A 377 -7.25 17.72 -8.54
C TRP A 377 -8.29 18.32 -9.51
N TYR A 378 -8.91 17.47 -10.30
CA TYR A 378 -9.95 17.83 -11.27
C TYR A 378 -11.35 17.42 -10.82
N GLY A 379 -11.47 16.94 -9.56
CA GLY A 379 -12.72 16.52 -8.96
C GLY A 379 -13.04 15.04 -9.09
N CYS A 380 -12.08 14.22 -9.50
CA CYS A 380 -12.28 12.76 -9.46
C CYS A 380 -12.35 12.28 -8.01
N ARG A 381 -13.34 11.43 -7.71
CA ARG A 381 -13.50 10.83 -6.38
C ARG A 381 -12.94 9.42 -6.28
N GLY A 382 -12.79 8.73 -7.41
CA GLY A 382 -12.31 7.35 -7.46
C GLY A 382 -13.22 6.37 -6.73
N ARG A 383 -14.55 6.56 -6.80
CA ARG A 383 -15.57 5.74 -6.09
C ARG A 383 -16.34 4.80 -7.02
N GLY A 384 -15.86 4.58 -8.23
CA GLY A 384 -16.48 3.67 -9.19
C GLY A 384 -17.81 4.19 -9.72
N ALA A 385 -18.70 3.25 -10.10
CA ALA A 385 -19.96 3.55 -10.76
C ALA A 385 -20.93 4.40 -9.93
N SER A 386 -20.81 4.41 -8.60
CA SER A 386 -21.67 5.22 -7.73
C SER A 386 -21.44 6.73 -7.91
N ILE A 387 -20.25 7.13 -8.27
CA ILE A 387 -19.85 8.50 -8.57
C ILE A 387 -18.86 8.47 -9.72
N PRO A 388 -19.35 8.50 -10.97
CA PRO A 388 -18.48 8.41 -12.15
C PRO A 388 -17.50 9.59 -12.27
N ASP A 389 -16.29 9.31 -12.69
CA ASP A 389 -15.24 10.30 -12.93
C ASP A 389 -15.10 10.67 -14.42
N THR A 390 -16.11 10.39 -15.25
CA THR A 390 -16.06 10.51 -16.71
C THR A 390 -15.52 11.86 -17.18
N ILE A 391 -16.15 12.96 -16.78
CA ILE A 391 -15.78 14.32 -17.17
C ILE A 391 -14.54 14.82 -16.42
N PRO A 392 -14.47 14.69 -15.07
CA PRO A 392 -13.29 15.16 -14.33
C PRO A 392 -11.98 14.51 -14.80
N PHE A 393 -12.00 13.21 -15.05
CA PHE A 393 -10.82 12.49 -15.54
C PHE A 393 -10.45 12.92 -16.97
N ALA A 394 -11.42 13.12 -17.86
CA ALA A 394 -11.19 13.63 -19.20
C ALA A 394 -10.59 15.06 -19.17
N ASN A 395 -11.08 15.93 -18.30
CA ASN A 395 -10.51 17.26 -18.10
C ASN A 395 -9.05 17.21 -17.64
N MET A 396 -8.72 16.31 -16.73
CA MET A 396 -7.33 16.07 -16.34
C MET A 396 -6.48 15.67 -17.54
N LEU A 397 -6.92 14.70 -18.34
CA LEU A 397 -6.17 14.22 -19.50
C LEU A 397 -5.97 15.33 -20.55
N ALA A 398 -7.00 16.15 -20.79
CA ALA A 398 -6.92 17.29 -21.71
C ALA A 398 -5.96 18.40 -21.24
N SER A 399 -5.65 18.44 -19.94
CA SER A 399 -4.75 19.42 -19.36
C SER A 399 -3.28 19.01 -19.37
N LEU A 400 -2.95 17.78 -19.75
CA LEU A 400 -1.59 17.25 -19.68
C LEU A 400 -0.64 18.03 -20.60
N ASN A 401 0.55 18.23 -20.11
CA ASN A 401 1.69 18.70 -20.90
C ASN A 401 2.69 17.56 -21.09
N ASP A 402 3.51 17.65 -22.12
CA ASP A 402 4.54 16.63 -22.38
C ASP A 402 5.44 16.42 -21.16
N GLY A 403 5.65 15.16 -20.81
CA GLY A 403 6.45 14.75 -19.66
C GLY A 403 5.72 14.83 -18.30
N ASP A 404 4.42 15.07 -18.26
CA ASP A 404 3.66 15.00 -17.00
C ASP A 404 3.59 13.56 -16.48
N TYR A 405 3.58 13.42 -15.13
CA TYR A 405 3.49 12.15 -14.42
C TYR A 405 2.14 12.03 -13.74
N ILE A 406 1.25 11.19 -14.30
CA ILE A 406 -0.06 10.93 -13.72
C ILE A 406 0.11 9.92 -12.59
N LYS A 407 -0.27 10.29 -11.38
CA LYS A 407 -0.23 9.39 -10.23
C LYS A 407 -1.63 9.11 -9.71
N LEU A 408 -2.06 7.87 -9.86
CA LEU A 408 -3.35 7.43 -9.33
C LEU A 408 -3.23 7.06 -7.83
N ARG A 409 -4.32 7.22 -7.13
CA ARG A 409 -4.41 6.87 -5.71
C ARG A 409 -4.71 5.38 -5.54
N ALA A 410 -4.02 4.73 -4.62
CA ALA A 410 -4.25 3.32 -4.31
C ALA A 410 -5.73 3.04 -3.95
N ASN A 411 -6.25 1.93 -4.47
CA ASN A 411 -7.63 1.48 -4.28
C ASN A 411 -8.71 2.45 -4.81
N SER A 412 -8.34 3.47 -5.60
CA SER A 412 -9.34 4.27 -6.31
C SER A 412 -9.88 3.50 -7.52
N VAL A 413 -11.17 3.70 -7.79
CA VAL A 413 -11.83 3.15 -8.98
C VAL A 413 -12.37 4.32 -9.79
N HIS A 414 -11.64 4.70 -10.84
CA HIS A 414 -12.08 5.74 -11.76
C HIS A 414 -13.00 5.11 -12.80
N TYR A 415 -14.26 5.54 -12.80
CA TYR A 415 -15.29 4.94 -13.63
C TYR A 415 -15.72 5.89 -14.73
N ASN A 416 -15.64 5.39 -15.96
CA ASN A 416 -16.06 6.10 -17.15
C ASN A 416 -17.47 5.67 -17.55
N HIS A 417 -18.44 6.52 -17.26
CA HIS A 417 -19.84 6.30 -17.58
C HIS A 417 -20.29 7.23 -18.71
N PHE A 418 -20.65 6.65 -19.85
CA PHE A 418 -21.27 7.41 -20.93
C PHE A 418 -22.79 7.23 -20.86
N PRO A 419 -23.54 8.24 -20.44
CA PRO A 419 -24.99 8.08 -20.15
C PRO A 419 -25.85 7.85 -21.38
N ASN A 420 -25.36 8.11 -22.56
CA ASN A 420 -26.08 7.89 -23.82
C ASN A 420 -25.30 6.89 -24.66
N ASN A 421 -25.96 5.88 -25.18
CA ASN A 421 -25.47 4.90 -26.16
C ASN A 421 -24.92 5.55 -27.46
N SER A 422 -24.41 6.76 -27.39
CA SER A 422 -23.75 7.43 -28.48
C SER A 422 -22.44 6.71 -28.79
N GLN A 423 -22.19 6.49 -30.05
CA GLN A 423 -20.98 5.91 -30.62
C GLN A 423 -19.73 6.75 -30.32
N VAL A 424 -19.34 6.86 -29.05
CA VAL A 424 -18.05 7.45 -28.73
C VAL A 424 -17.03 6.32 -28.76
N SER A 425 -16.34 6.22 -29.87
CA SER A 425 -15.31 5.21 -30.09
C SER A 425 -14.15 5.37 -29.14
N ASP A 426 -13.88 6.58 -28.66
CA ASP A 426 -12.73 6.89 -27.81
C ASP A 426 -13.17 7.03 -26.35
N GLY A 427 -12.52 6.27 -25.46
CA GLY A 427 -12.63 6.42 -24.02
C GLY A 427 -11.88 7.65 -23.53
N TRP A 428 -11.15 7.50 -22.46
CA TRP A 428 -10.16 8.48 -22.04
C TRP A 428 -8.96 8.48 -22.98
N VAL A 429 -8.51 9.64 -23.44
CA VAL A 429 -7.45 9.77 -24.43
C VAL A 429 -6.26 10.54 -23.85
N ILE A 430 -5.07 9.98 -23.94
CA ILE A 430 -3.81 10.67 -23.65
C ILE A 430 -3.16 11.07 -24.98
N THR A 431 -3.05 12.38 -25.20
CA THR A 431 -2.49 12.96 -26.44
C THR A 431 -1.11 13.56 -26.25
N ALA A 432 -0.73 13.88 -25.01
CA ALA A 432 0.57 14.47 -24.69
C ALA A 432 1.68 13.41 -24.74
N ASP A 433 2.88 13.85 -25.09
CA ASP A 433 4.07 13.00 -25.23
C ASP A 433 4.79 12.74 -23.90
N ASN A 434 5.54 11.65 -23.83
CA ASN A 434 6.39 11.31 -22.69
C ASN A 434 5.62 11.19 -21.35
N ILE A 435 4.34 10.86 -21.40
CA ILE A 435 3.50 10.71 -20.21
C ILE A 435 3.80 9.40 -19.49
N THR A 436 3.92 9.46 -18.17
CA THR A 436 3.89 8.28 -17.33
C THR A 436 2.57 8.22 -16.55
N LEU A 437 1.80 7.15 -16.73
CA LEU A 437 0.62 6.83 -15.93
C LEU A 437 1.01 5.75 -14.90
N ASP A 438 1.15 6.15 -13.65
CA ASP A 438 1.41 5.25 -12.52
C ASP A 438 0.10 4.84 -11.85
N GLY A 439 -0.23 3.57 -12.00
CA GLY A 439 -1.47 2.98 -11.49
C GLY A 439 -1.59 2.95 -9.97
N GLY A 440 -0.46 2.80 -9.25
CA GLY A 440 -0.44 2.85 -7.78
C GLY A 440 -1.41 1.92 -7.05
N GLY A 441 -1.97 0.90 -7.72
CA GLY A 441 -3.03 0.04 -7.18
C GLY A 441 -4.46 0.51 -7.48
N ALA A 442 -4.65 1.40 -8.44
CA ALA A 442 -5.95 1.90 -8.87
C ALA A 442 -6.59 1.01 -9.95
N THR A 443 -7.86 1.28 -10.21
CA THR A 443 -8.64 0.68 -11.28
C THR A 443 -9.18 1.77 -12.20
N LEU A 444 -8.98 1.61 -13.51
CA LEU A 444 -9.72 2.33 -14.55
C LEU A 444 -10.82 1.42 -15.07
N SER A 445 -12.05 1.77 -14.82
CA SER A 445 -13.22 0.98 -15.20
C SER A 445 -14.12 1.75 -16.16
N ARG A 446 -14.80 1.03 -17.01
CA ARG A 446 -15.75 1.60 -17.96
C ARG A 446 -17.10 0.91 -17.89
N ALA A 447 -18.16 1.69 -18.11
CA ALA A 447 -19.50 1.16 -18.34
C ALA A 447 -19.53 0.29 -19.59
N THR A 448 -20.16 -0.86 -19.49
CA THR A 448 -20.44 -1.71 -20.64
C THR A 448 -21.66 -1.17 -21.40
N PRO A 449 -21.61 -1.06 -22.74
CA PRO A 449 -22.75 -0.62 -23.51
C PRO A 449 -23.89 -1.65 -23.42
N SER A 450 -25.11 -1.16 -23.43
CA SER A 450 -26.31 -2.00 -23.30
C SER A 450 -26.62 -2.87 -24.53
N SER A 451 -25.91 -2.70 -25.64
CA SER A 451 -26.15 -3.39 -26.90
C SER A 451 -24.85 -3.92 -27.52
N ALA A 452 -24.86 -5.19 -27.93
CA ALA A 452 -23.74 -5.86 -28.60
C ALA A 452 -23.44 -5.33 -30.02
N SER A 453 -24.25 -4.43 -30.53
CA SER A 453 -24.11 -3.89 -31.90
C SER A 453 -23.12 -2.75 -32.04
N TYR A 454 -22.50 -2.28 -30.94
CA TYR A 454 -21.54 -1.20 -30.97
C TYR A 454 -20.11 -1.72 -31.02
N SER A 455 -19.39 -1.35 -32.07
CA SER A 455 -17.96 -1.64 -32.22
C SER A 455 -17.14 -0.50 -31.64
N GLY A 456 -16.08 -0.80 -30.88
CA GLY A 456 -15.01 0.13 -30.60
C GLY A 456 -15.11 0.95 -29.31
N PHE A 457 -15.60 0.38 -28.21
CA PHE A 457 -15.53 1.04 -26.90
C PHE A 457 -14.15 0.90 -26.27
N THR A 458 -13.43 1.99 -26.16
CA THR A 458 -12.08 2.03 -25.57
C THR A 458 -12.14 2.48 -24.11
N ASN A 459 -11.36 1.86 -23.23
CA ASN A 459 -11.18 2.35 -21.88
C ASN A 459 -10.15 3.48 -21.86
N LEU A 460 -8.94 3.21 -22.32
CA LEU A 460 -7.86 4.18 -22.39
C LEU A 460 -7.20 4.12 -23.78
N LYS A 461 -7.12 5.27 -24.47
CA LYS A 461 -6.45 5.45 -25.74
C LYS A 461 -5.20 6.30 -25.59
N LEU A 462 -4.14 5.93 -26.27
CA LEU A 462 -2.87 6.61 -26.32
C LEU A 462 -2.60 7.07 -27.77
N THR A 463 -2.29 8.33 -27.95
CA THR A 463 -1.90 8.90 -29.24
C THR A 463 -0.64 9.76 -29.17
N GLY A 464 -0.19 10.15 -27.99
CA GLY A 464 1.10 10.80 -27.77
C GLY A 464 2.25 9.80 -27.77
N ASP A 465 3.45 10.25 -28.06
CA ASP A 465 4.66 9.44 -28.13
C ASP A 465 5.31 9.16 -26.76
N ASN A 466 6.05 8.07 -26.66
CA ASN A 466 6.75 7.61 -25.47
C ASN A 466 5.87 7.48 -24.19
N PRO A 467 4.62 7.04 -24.27
CA PRO A 467 3.83 6.85 -23.07
C PRO A 467 4.31 5.63 -22.29
N ARG A 468 4.28 5.74 -20.97
CA ARG A 468 4.54 4.63 -20.07
C ARG A 468 3.34 4.37 -19.17
N ILE A 469 2.83 3.15 -19.19
CA ILE A 469 1.81 2.67 -18.25
C ILE A 469 2.55 1.82 -17.19
N ALA A 470 2.62 2.32 -15.98
CA ALA A 470 3.46 1.78 -14.92
C ALA A 470 2.70 1.45 -13.64
N GLY A 471 3.35 0.70 -12.78
CA GLY A 471 2.81 0.33 -11.48
C GLY A 471 1.65 -0.67 -11.57
N THR A 472 1.08 -1.01 -10.42
CA THR A 472 -0.09 -1.89 -10.37
C THR A 472 -1.32 -1.14 -10.86
N LEU A 473 -1.86 -1.52 -12.00
CA LEU A 473 -3.03 -0.90 -12.61
C LEU A 473 -3.97 -1.97 -13.15
N LEU A 474 -5.26 -1.86 -12.82
CA LEU A 474 -6.31 -2.65 -13.44
C LEU A 474 -7.09 -1.78 -14.43
N ILE A 475 -7.12 -2.16 -15.70
CA ILE A 475 -7.99 -1.58 -16.73
C ILE A 475 -9.08 -2.60 -17.04
N THR A 476 -10.33 -2.28 -16.74
CA THR A 476 -11.45 -3.21 -16.80
C THR A 476 -12.75 -2.56 -17.30
N SER A 477 -13.76 -3.36 -17.53
CA SER A 477 -15.15 -2.92 -17.74
C SER A 477 -16.05 -3.54 -16.68
N ASP A 478 -17.24 -2.99 -16.49
CA ASP A 478 -18.26 -3.53 -15.58
C ASP A 478 -19.13 -4.61 -16.23
N ASP A 479 -18.70 -5.15 -17.35
CA ASP A 479 -19.39 -6.23 -18.05
C ASP A 479 -19.68 -7.39 -17.09
N PRO A 480 -20.94 -7.79 -16.89
CA PRO A 480 -21.28 -8.92 -16.07
C PRO A 480 -20.84 -10.21 -16.77
N THR A 481 -19.59 -10.59 -16.55
CA THR A 481 -18.89 -11.73 -17.14
C THR A 481 -19.42 -13.11 -16.69
N ASN A 482 -20.66 -13.22 -16.28
CA ASN A 482 -21.24 -14.46 -15.73
C ASN A 482 -22.15 -15.20 -16.72
N LYS A 483 -22.07 -14.93 -18.03
CA LYS A 483 -22.77 -15.79 -18.96
C LYS A 483 -21.96 -17.05 -19.22
N PRO A 484 -22.52 -18.23 -19.00
CA PRO A 484 -21.86 -19.46 -19.39
C PRO A 484 -21.62 -19.40 -20.91
N LEU A 485 -20.36 -19.49 -21.29
CA LEU A 485 -20.00 -19.69 -22.68
C LEU A 485 -20.45 -21.09 -23.08
N TYR A 486 -21.53 -21.16 -23.82
CA TYR A 486 -21.82 -22.32 -24.62
C TYR A 486 -20.88 -22.24 -25.81
N ALA A 487 -19.71 -22.85 -25.71
CA ALA A 487 -18.92 -23.10 -26.89
C ALA A 487 -19.75 -23.96 -27.84
N TYR A 488 -20.18 -23.36 -28.90
CA TYR A 488 -20.80 -24.11 -29.97
C TYR A 488 -19.69 -24.67 -30.84
N GLN A 489 -19.35 -25.91 -30.62
CA GLN A 489 -18.70 -26.70 -31.65
C GLN A 489 -19.75 -27.63 -32.28
N SER A 490 -19.94 -27.50 -33.58
CA SER A 490 -20.60 -28.53 -34.32
C SER A 490 -19.83 -29.84 -34.11
N ALA A 491 -20.48 -30.80 -33.48
CA ALA A 491 -20.14 -32.23 -33.44
C ALA A 491 -19.09 -32.73 -32.43
N THR A 492 -18.48 -31.98 -31.57
CA THR A 492 -17.62 -32.55 -30.52
C THR A 492 -17.91 -31.97 -29.15
N LYS A 493 -18.02 -32.84 -28.17
CA LYS A 493 -18.42 -32.59 -26.80
C LYS A 493 -17.68 -31.41 -26.17
N ILE A 494 -18.48 -30.44 -25.72
CA ILE A 494 -18.04 -29.45 -24.73
C ILE A 494 -17.91 -30.17 -23.40
N ASP A 495 -16.76 -30.07 -22.77
CA ASP A 495 -16.66 -30.41 -21.36
C ASP A 495 -17.33 -29.30 -20.54
N SER A 496 -18.54 -29.57 -20.03
CA SER A 496 -19.38 -28.64 -19.30
C SER A 496 -18.81 -28.22 -17.93
N ARG A 497 -17.58 -28.60 -17.60
CA ARG A 497 -16.96 -28.39 -16.29
C ARG A 497 -16.16 -27.08 -16.16
N GLU A 498 -15.88 -26.40 -17.29
CA GLU A 498 -15.16 -25.12 -17.24
C GLU A 498 -16.04 -24.00 -17.80
N ILE A 499 -16.41 -23.05 -16.95
CA ILE A 499 -17.15 -21.84 -17.33
C ILE A 499 -16.11 -20.75 -17.58
N PHE A 500 -16.00 -20.31 -18.83
CA PHE A 500 -15.21 -19.14 -19.18
C PHE A 500 -16.10 -17.90 -19.18
N THR A 501 -15.54 -16.79 -18.81
CA THR A 501 -16.21 -15.49 -18.84
C THR A 501 -15.82 -14.74 -20.10
N SER A 502 -16.79 -14.22 -20.84
CA SER A 502 -16.58 -13.46 -22.07
C SER A 502 -17.24 -12.09 -21.98
N PRO A 503 -16.59 -11.01 -22.44
CA PRO A 503 -17.22 -9.71 -22.59
C PRO A 503 -18.41 -9.77 -23.57
N LEU A 504 -19.45 -9.00 -23.28
CA LEU A 504 -20.69 -8.99 -24.07
C LEU A 504 -20.62 -8.08 -25.29
N ALA A 505 -19.72 -7.11 -25.31
CA ALA A 505 -19.58 -6.11 -26.35
C ALA A 505 -18.14 -6.00 -26.84
N ASN A 506 -17.95 -5.51 -28.05
CA ASN A 506 -16.62 -5.27 -28.62
C ASN A 506 -15.94 -4.10 -27.89
N THR A 507 -15.21 -4.41 -26.82
CA THR A 507 -14.54 -3.44 -25.95
C THR A 507 -13.04 -3.54 -26.12
N LEU A 508 -12.38 -2.36 -26.08
CA LEU A 508 -10.93 -2.21 -26.08
C LEU A 508 -10.49 -1.80 -24.67
N GLY A 509 -9.51 -2.49 -24.11
CA GLY A 509 -8.91 -2.12 -22.83
C GLY A 509 -7.97 -0.94 -22.99
N LEU A 510 -6.79 -1.19 -23.53
CA LEU A 510 -5.76 -0.20 -23.84
C LEU A 510 -5.56 -0.15 -25.36
N TRP A 511 -5.68 1.05 -25.94
CA TRP A 511 -5.50 1.27 -27.38
C TRP A 511 -4.35 2.25 -27.63
N ALA A 512 -3.35 1.82 -28.38
CA ALA A 512 -2.26 2.66 -28.88
C ALA A 512 -2.46 2.91 -30.38
N SER A 513 -2.53 4.18 -30.79
CA SER A 513 -2.80 4.56 -32.18
C SER A 513 -1.81 5.60 -32.67
N GLY A 514 -0.90 5.20 -33.55
CA GLY A 514 0.15 6.06 -34.10
C GLY A 514 1.27 6.41 -33.11
N VAL A 515 1.45 5.63 -32.06
CA VAL A 515 2.36 5.88 -30.94
C VAL A 515 3.77 5.38 -31.25
N ASP A 516 4.79 6.16 -30.95
CA ASP A 516 6.20 5.75 -30.94
C ASP A 516 6.70 5.59 -29.48
N GLY A 517 7.26 4.44 -29.14
CA GLY A 517 7.94 4.24 -27.85
C GLY A 517 7.06 3.81 -26.66
N LEU A 518 5.92 3.17 -26.88
CA LEU A 518 5.05 2.68 -25.80
C LEU A 518 5.75 1.70 -24.86
N HIS A 519 5.59 1.91 -23.55
CA HIS A 519 6.01 0.95 -22.52
C HIS A 519 4.85 0.62 -21.57
N VAL A 520 4.52 -0.66 -21.44
CA VAL A 520 3.53 -1.16 -20.47
C VAL A 520 4.20 -2.14 -19.51
N ASP A 521 4.16 -1.83 -18.23
CA ASP A 521 4.83 -2.61 -17.17
C ASP A 521 4.08 -3.93 -16.84
N LYS A 522 4.81 -4.92 -16.31
CA LYS A 522 4.27 -6.25 -15.94
C LYS A 522 3.14 -6.23 -14.89
N ALA A 523 3.06 -5.20 -14.08
CA ALA A 523 2.04 -5.06 -13.05
C ALA A 523 0.69 -4.54 -13.57
N VAL A 524 0.59 -4.27 -14.87
CA VAL A 524 -0.66 -3.83 -15.51
C VAL A 524 -1.51 -5.04 -15.84
N THR A 525 -2.77 -5.00 -15.44
CA THR A 525 -3.77 -6.01 -15.76
C THR A 525 -4.87 -5.41 -16.62
N LEU A 526 -5.16 -6.05 -17.75
CA LEU A 526 -6.23 -5.71 -18.66
C LEU A 526 -7.32 -6.77 -18.52
N GLU A 527 -8.51 -6.39 -18.08
CA GLU A 527 -9.56 -7.35 -17.75
C GLU A 527 -10.87 -7.01 -18.44
N ARG A 528 -11.64 -8.04 -18.80
CA ARG A 528 -13.01 -7.91 -19.33
C ARG A 528 -13.11 -7.05 -20.58
N ALA A 529 -12.21 -7.23 -21.51
CA ALA A 529 -12.26 -6.61 -22.83
C ALA A 529 -12.14 -7.68 -23.92
N VAL A 530 -12.78 -7.44 -25.06
CA VAL A 530 -12.63 -8.31 -26.23
C VAL A 530 -11.19 -8.23 -26.74
N PHE A 531 -10.70 -7.00 -26.89
CA PHE A 531 -9.31 -6.71 -27.17
C PHE A 531 -8.70 -5.98 -25.97
N PRO A 532 -8.11 -6.68 -25.02
CA PRO A 532 -7.43 -6.03 -23.88
C PRO A 532 -6.40 -5.03 -24.33
N PHE A 533 -5.67 -5.33 -25.38
CA PHE A 533 -4.71 -4.42 -26.00
C PHE A 533 -4.91 -4.39 -27.52
N PHE A 534 -4.94 -3.18 -28.05
CA PHE A 534 -4.98 -2.91 -29.48
C PHE A 534 -3.93 -1.87 -29.86
N ALA A 535 -3.18 -2.13 -30.92
CA ALA A 535 -2.23 -1.15 -31.48
C ALA A 535 -2.41 -1.08 -32.99
N ASN A 536 -2.41 0.14 -33.54
CA ASN A 536 -2.57 0.38 -34.97
C ASN A 536 -1.92 1.69 -35.45
N ASN A 537 -2.17 2.03 -36.73
CA ASN A 537 -1.78 3.29 -37.34
C ASN A 537 -0.27 3.60 -37.29
N GLY A 538 0.58 2.59 -37.50
CA GLY A 538 2.02 2.79 -37.50
C GLY A 538 2.64 2.89 -36.10
N THR A 539 1.95 2.39 -35.08
CA THR A 539 2.52 2.29 -33.72
C THR A 539 3.79 1.45 -33.73
N LYS A 540 4.87 1.95 -33.12
CA LYS A 540 6.19 1.31 -33.18
C LYS A 540 6.99 1.47 -31.88
N ASN A 541 8.14 0.76 -31.81
CA ASN A 541 9.04 0.77 -30.64
C ASN A 541 8.33 0.42 -29.33
N MET A 542 7.41 -0.56 -29.37
CA MET A 542 6.60 -0.95 -28.23
C MET A 542 7.28 -2.01 -27.34
N LYS A 543 7.13 -1.85 -26.04
CA LYS A 543 7.43 -2.85 -25.01
C LYS A 543 6.19 -3.08 -24.15
N VAL A 544 5.49 -4.16 -24.38
CA VAL A 544 4.22 -4.44 -23.69
C VAL A 544 4.35 -5.69 -22.84
N PHE A 545 4.33 -5.50 -21.53
CA PHE A 545 4.41 -6.55 -20.53
C PHE A 545 3.18 -6.47 -19.64
N CYS A 546 2.16 -7.29 -19.88
CA CYS A 546 0.92 -7.19 -19.11
C CYS A 546 0.24 -8.52 -18.90
N THR A 547 -0.76 -8.53 -18.02
CA THR A 547 -1.65 -9.67 -17.81
C THR A 547 -3.03 -9.35 -18.40
N ALA A 548 -3.58 -10.25 -19.22
CA ALA A 548 -4.96 -10.20 -19.66
C ALA A 548 -5.81 -11.19 -18.85
N LYS A 549 -6.97 -10.77 -18.37
CA LYS A 549 -7.89 -11.63 -17.61
C LYS A 549 -9.31 -11.53 -18.15
N LYS A 550 -10.02 -12.67 -18.18
CA LYS A 550 -11.44 -12.73 -18.55
C LYS A 550 -11.74 -11.97 -19.83
N SER A 551 -10.88 -12.14 -20.81
CA SER A 551 -10.84 -11.36 -22.05
C SER A 551 -11.05 -12.24 -23.26
N GLY A 552 -11.11 -11.60 -24.44
CA GLY A 552 -11.50 -12.27 -25.67
C GLY A 552 -13.01 -12.57 -25.69
N GLN A 553 -13.59 -12.69 -26.86
CA GLN A 553 -15.00 -12.99 -27.01
C GLN A 553 -15.18 -14.16 -27.98
N ILE A 554 -16.07 -15.08 -27.60
CA ILE A 554 -16.62 -16.07 -28.53
C ILE A 554 -17.99 -15.57 -28.97
N TYR A 555 -18.14 -15.22 -30.23
CA TYR A 555 -19.43 -14.77 -30.75
C TYR A 555 -20.42 -15.92 -30.76
N PRO A 556 -21.68 -15.69 -30.32
CA PRO A 556 -22.72 -16.68 -30.56
C PRO A 556 -22.87 -16.92 -32.07
N GLN A 557 -22.90 -18.18 -32.47
CA GLN A 557 -22.95 -18.62 -33.84
C GLN A 557 -24.00 -17.91 -34.69
N PRO A 558 -23.66 -17.58 -35.94
CA PRO A 558 -24.68 -17.44 -36.98
C PRO A 558 -25.31 -18.79 -37.25
N THR A 559 -26.59 -18.78 -37.55
CA THR A 559 -27.44 -19.94 -37.78
C THR A 559 -27.14 -20.73 -39.06
N SER A 560 -26.00 -20.53 -39.71
CA SER A 560 -25.60 -21.25 -40.92
C SER A 560 -24.29 -22.00 -40.73
N ALA A 561 -24.28 -23.25 -41.16
CA ALA A 561 -23.22 -24.24 -40.94
C ALA A 561 -21.89 -24.00 -41.69
N SER A 562 -21.60 -22.79 -42.14
CA SER A 562 -20.44 -22.51 -43.00
C SER A 562 -19.58 -21.33 -42.57
N SER A 563 -19.78 -20.77 -41.39
CA SER A 563 -18.94 -19.67 -40.94
C SER A 563 -18.08 -20.08 -39.78
N ASP A 564 -16.79 -19.86 -39.93
CA ASP A 564 -15.81 -19.96 -38.89
C ASP A 564 -16.26 -19.14 -37.68
N LEU A 565 -16.07 -19.68 -36.49
CA LEU A 565 -16.29 -18.97 -35.23
C LEU A 565 -15.50 -17.65 -35.27
N ALA A 566 -16.20 -16.54 -35.30
CA ALA A 566 -15.56 -15.25 -35.14
C ALA A 566 -15.08 -15.15 -33.69
N LEU A 567 -13.81 -15.31 -33.49
CA LEU A 567 -13.16 -15.19 -32.19
C LEU A 567 -12.57 -13.77 -32.06
N GLY A 568 -12.90 -13.07 -30.99
CA GLY A 568 -12.22 -11.82 -30.66
C GLY A 568 -10.85 -12.12 -30.08
N SER A 569 -9.82 -11.48 -30.62
CA SER A 569 -8.44 -11.68 -30.19
C SER A 569 -8.17 -11.03 -28.86
N THR A 570 -7.32 -11.65 -28.04
CA THR A 570 -6.86 -11.04 -26.79
C THR A 570 -5.99 -9.81 -27.09
N PHE A 571 -5.18 -9.85 -28.14
CA PHE A 571 -4.31 -8.76 -28.57
C PHE A 571 -4.43 -8.57 -30.07
N LYS A 572 -4.61 -7.31 -30.48
CA LYS A 572 -4.73 -6.96 -31.89
C LYS A 572 -3.63 -5.97 -32.27
N LEU A 573 -2.92 -6.30 -33.35
CA LEU A 573 -1.88 -5.48 -33.94
C LEU A 573 -2.20 -5.26 -35.43
N ASP A 574 -2.22 -4.01 -35.85
CA ASP A 574 -2.46 -3.64 -37.24
C ASP A 574 -1.47 -2.56 -37.66
N ALA A 575 -0.65 -2.84 -38.65
CA ALA A 575 0.39 -1.95 -39.18
C ALA A 575 1.35 -1.43 -38.08
N CYS A 576 1.90 -2.32 -37.26
CA CYS A 576 2.84 -2.01 -36.19
C CYS A 576 4.26 -2.48 -36.53
N SER A 577 5.28 -1.81 -35.93
CA SER A 577 6.68 -2.25 -36.10
C SER A 577 7.49 -2.16 -34.81
N ASP A 578 8.60 -2.90 -34.79
CA ASP A 578 9.61 -2.82 -33.73
C ASP A 578 9.02 -3.00 -32.31
N PHE A 579 8.40 -4.15 -32.08
CA PHE A 579 7.72 -4.41 -30.82
C PHE A 579 8.20 -5.67 -30.10
N ILE A 580 8.17 -5.63 -28.77
CA ILE A 580 8.36 -6.77 -27.88
C ILE A 580 7.14 -6.87 -26.97
N MET A 581 6.48 -8.01 -27.00
CA MET A 581 5.33 -8.28 -26.15
C MET A 581 5.52 -9.56 -25.35
N GLU A 582 5.33 -9.48 -24.04
CA GLU A 582 5.26 -10.64 -23.15
C GLU A 582 3.95 -10.55 -22.37
N VAL A 583 3.02 -11.43 -22.71
CA VAL A 583 1.66 -11.36 -22.20
C VAL A 583 1.27 -12.67 -21.54
N ILE A 584 0.61 -12.57 -20.39
CA ILE A 584 -0.01 -13.69 -19.69
C ILE A 584 -1.52 -13.56 -19.82
N ALA A 585 -2.15 -14.45 -20.60
CA ALA A 585 -3.60 -14.53 -20.68
C ALA A 585 -4.13 -15.54 -19.65
N TYR A 586 -5.00 -15.08 -18.76
CA TYR A 586 -5.48 -15.85 -17.63
C TYR A 586 -7.01 -15.89 -17.59
N ASP A 587 -7.60 -17.07 -17.43
CA ASP A 587 -9.06 -17.28 -17.31
C ASP A 587 -9.85 -16.56 -18.42
N SER A 588 -9.39 -16.70 -19.67
CA SER A 588 -9.89 -15.94 -20.82
C SER A 588 -10.64 -16.82 -21.78
N ALA A 589 -11.69 -16.28 -22.41
CA ALA A 589 -12.48 -17.00 -23.40
C ALA A 589 -11.66 -17.29 -24.66
N TYR A 590 -10.82 -16.35 -25.04
CA TYR A 590 -9.86 -16.49 -26.12
C TYR A 590 -8.53 -15.83 -25.72
N ALA A 591 -7.43 -16.50 -25.98
CA ALA A 591 -6.10 -15.99 -25.71
C ALA A 591 -5.28 -16.12 -26.99
N GLY A 592 -5.45 -15.19 -27.88
CA GLY A 592 -4.77 -15.16 -29.17
C GLY A 592 -4.21 -13.79 -29.50
N ILE A 593 -3.45 -13.74 -30.58
CA ILE A 593 -2.93 -12.52 -31.15
C ILE A 593 -3.37 -12.44 -32.57
N GLU A 594 -4.06 -11.39 -32.92
CA GLU A 594 -4.46 -11.07 -34.26
C GLU A 594 -3.49 -10.01 -34.81
N ALA A 595 -2.68 -10.40 -35.75
CA ALA A 595 -1.77 -9.50 -36.46
C ALA A 595 -2.31 -9.26 -37.87
N GLU A 596 -2.97 -8.13 -38.09
CA GLU A 596 -3.42 -7.67 -39.38
C GLU A 596 -2.34 -6.85 -40.06
N SER A 597 -2.38 -6.73 -41.37
CA SER A 597 -1.58 -5.91 -42.30
C SER A 597 -0.22 -5.38 -41.82
N ASN A 598 0.85 -5.69 -42.55
CA ASN A 598 2.15 -5.00 -42.48
C ASN A 598 2.84 -4.85 -41.09
N ASN A 599 2.62 -5.78 -40.15
CA ASN A 599 3.41 -5.82 -38.94
C ASN A 599 4.83 -6.32 -39.23
N VAL A 600 5.86 -5.61 -38.76
CA VAL A 600 7.26 -5.93 -39.01
C VAL A 600 8.12 -5.84 -37.74
N ASN A 601 9.20 -6.63 -37.69
CA ASN A 601 10.21 -6.61 -36.60
C ASN A 601 9.62 -6.79 -35.19
N GLY A 602 8.72 -7.75 -34.99
CA GLY A 602 8.10 -8.01 -33.70
C GLY A 602 8.48 -9.33 -33.07
N ALA A 603 8.58 -9.35 -31.74
CA ALA A 603 8.71 -10.55 -30.93
C ALA A 603 7.55 -10.63 -29.93
N ILE A 604 6.88 -11.78 -29.88
CA ILE A 604 5.73 -12.00 -29.00
C ILE A 604 5.94 -13.26 -28.19
N THR A 605 5.73 -13.17 -26.89
CA THR A 605 5.61 -14.31 -25.99
C THR A 605 4.22 -14.28 -25.36
N LEU A 606 3.39 -15.26 -25.69
CA LEU A 606 2.07 -15.44 -25.08
C LEU A 606 2.09 -16.68 -24.18
N VAL A 607 1.80 -16.48 -22.90
CA VAL A 607 1.60 -17.55 -21.93
C VAL A 607 0.12 -17.62 -21.59
N THR A 608 -0.49 -18.77 -21.84
CA THR A 608 -1.92 -18.98 -21.55
C THR A 608 -2.09 -19.85 -20.31
N ASN A 609 -3.00 -19.44 -19.44
CA ASN A 609 -3.41 -20.22 -18.28
C ASN A 609 -4.94 -20.18 -18.20
N LYS A 610 -5.59 -21.34 -18.34
CA LYS A 610 -7.05 -21.45 -18.43
C LYS A 610 -7.64 -20.58 -19.55
N ALA A 611 -7.15 -20.75 -20.76
CA ALA A 611 -7.78 -20.19 -21.94
C ALA A 611 -8.64 -21.26 -22.62
N TYR A 612 -9.82 -20.87 -23.10
CA TYR A 612 -10.69 -21.80 -23.85
C TYR A 612 -10.11 -22.10 -25.24
N HIS A 613 -9.61 -21.06 -25.89
CA HIS A 613 -8.79 -21.13 -27.08
C HIS A 613 -7.50 -20.33 -26.91
N ALA A 614 -6.38 -20.84 -27.41
CA ALA A 614 -5.09 -20.17 -27.43
C ALA A 614 -4.46 -20.25 -28.83
#